data_37c81cebc934abe1c5f52a8a46ad1436
#
_entry.id   37c81cebc934abe1c5f52a8a46ad1436
#
_cell.length_a   1.000
_cell.length_b   1.000
_cell.length_c   1.000
_cell.angle_alpha   90.00
_cell.angle_beta   90.00
_cell.angle_gamma   90.00
#
_symmetry.space_group_name_H-M   'P 1'
#
loop_
_entity.id
_entity.type
_entity.pdbx_description
1 polymer ?
#
loop_
_entity_poly.entity_id
_entity_poly.type
_entity_poly.pdbx_seq_one_letter_code
_entity_poly.pdbx_strand_id
1 'polypeptide(L)'
;MKKEQTGNLQLKLAMIQKDMKAKKSRYNGFGKYYYRAAEDILEAVKPFCVQHNVTVTIDEEMISIDPPIIKSTASILDAESDSAIRTSAIVGVDLLSKGMSMPQKYGAASSYGKKYAFQERSFIC
;
A
#
# COMPACT_ATOMS: atom_id res chain seq x y z
N MET A 1 1.98 -27.13 8.48
CA MET A 1 0.73 -27.29 7.81
C MET A 1 0.23 -25.99 7.23
N LYS A 2 -0.07 -26.01 5.93
CA LYS A 2 -0.40 -24.79 5.20
C LYS A 2 -1.59 -24.02 5.78
N LYS A 3 -2.62 -24.73 6.23
CA LYS A 3 -3.83 -24.10 6.78
C LYS A 3 -3.53 -23.35 8.07
N GLU A 4 -2.74 -23.94 8.94
CA GLU A 4 -2.33 -23.30 10.19
C GLU A 4 -1.43 -22.10 9.89
N GLN A 5 -0.51 -22.23 8.93
CA GLN A 5 0.38 -21.15 8.52
C GLN A 5 -0.40 -19.98 7.95
N THR A 6 -1.42 -20.25 7.11
CA THR A 6 -2.28 -19.20 6.55
C THR A 6 -3.08 -18.52 7.65
N GLY A 7 -3.66 -19.30 8.58
CA GLY A 7 -4.37 -18.76 9.72
C GLY A 7 -3.48 -17.95 10.64
N ASN A 8 -2.23 -18.39 10.81
CA ASN A 8 -1.27 -17.65 11.60
C ASN A 8 -0.92 -16.30 10.98
N LEU A 9 -0.75 -16.24 9.66
CA LEU A 9 -0.51 -14.97 8.97
C LEU A 9 -1.70 -14.03 9.08
N GLN A 10 -2.92 -14.53 8.94
CA GLN A 10 -4.12 -13.73 9.12
C GLN A 10 -4.20 -13.16 10.53
N LEU A 11 -3.83 -13.94 11.53
CA LEU A 11 -3.78 -13.47 12.93
C LEU A 11 -2.73 -12.39 13.10
N LYS A 12 -1.54 -12.58 12.54
CA LYS A 12 -0.49 -11.56 12.56
C LYS A 12 -0.96 -10.26 11.93
N LEU A 13 -1.61 -10.34 10.77
CA LEU A 13 -2.16 -9.17 10.10
C LEU A 13 -3.22 -8.49 10.96
N ALA A 14 -4.11 -9.25 11.57
CA ALA A 14 -5.15 -8.69 12.43
C ALA A 14 -4.55 -7.94 13.62
N MET A 15 -3.49 -8.46 14.22
CA MET A 15 -2.80 -7.79 15.32
C MET A 15 -2.11 -6.51 14.86
N ILE A 16 -1.51 -6.52 13.67
CA ILE A 16 -0.90 -5.32 13.09
C ILE A 16 -1.97 -4.27 12.82
N GLN A 17 -3.09 -4.67 12.22
CA GLN A 17 -4.20 -3.75 11.93
C GLN A 17 -4.76 -3.11 13.21
N LYS A 18 -4.82 -3.90 14.28
CA LYS A 18 -5.32 -3.41 15.57
C LYS A 18 -4.41 -2.35 16.17
N ASP A 19 -3.10 -2.57 16.13
CA ASP A 19 -2.14 -1.75 16.87
C ASP A 19 -1.53 -0.64 16.02
N MET A 20 -1.49 -0.79 14.70
CA MET A 20 -0.87 0.18 13.82
C MET A 20 -1.77 1.38 13.56
N LYS A 21 -1.19 2.57 13.71
CA LYS A 21 -1.89 3.82 13.37
C LYS A 21 -0.92 4.74 12.65
N ALA A 22 -1.05 4.83 11.33
CA ALA A 22 -0.30 5.80 10.56
C ALA A 22 -0.99 7.16 10.65
N LYS A 23 -0.30 8.15 11.15
CA LYS A 23 -0.86 9.49 11.30
C LYS A 23 -1.00 10.17 9.94
N LYS A 24 -2.07 10.93 9.77
CA LYS A 24 -2.23 11.81 8.62
C LYS A 24 -1.43 13.07 8.88
N SER A 25 -0.11 13.01 8.67
CA SER A 25 0.80 14.08 9.01
C SER A 25 1.12 15.02 7.85
N ARG A 26 0.78 14.64 6.63
CA ARG A 26 1.01 15.46 5.45
C ARG A 26 -0.21 16.35 5.18
N TYR A 27 0.05 17.57 4.74
CA TYR A 27 -1.00 18.55 4.48
C TYR A 27 -1.06 18.90 3.00
N ASN A 28 -2.27 18.82 2.43
CA ASN A 28 -2.52 19.27 1.07
C ASN A 28 -3.12 20.69 1.12
N GLY A 29 -2.34 21.68 0.69
CA GLY A 29 -2.75 23.09 0.71
C GLY A 29 -3.91 23.41 -0.22
N PHE A 30 -4.07 22.66 -1.31
CA PHE A 30 -5.18 22.83 -2.24
C PHE A 30 -6.51 22.39 -1.64
N GLY A 31 -6.53 21.16 -1.10
CA GLY A 31 -7.73 20.59 -0.52
C GLY A 31 -7.97 20.99 0.92
N LYS A 32 -6.99 21.60 1.56
CA LYS A 32 -7.03 21.99 2.98
C LYS A 32 -7.37 20.82 3.90
N TYR A 33 -6.65 19.71 3.70
CA TYR A 33 -6.82 18.50 4.51
C TYR A 33 -5.48 17.83 4.80
N TYR A 34 -5.47 17.03 5.85
CA TYR A 34 -4.31 16.18 6.17
C TYR A 34 -4.49 14.81 5.57
N TYR A 35 -3.38 14.19 5.20
CA TYR A 35 -3.40 12.85 4.61
C TYR A 35 -2.14 12.08 4.99
N ARG A 36 -2.14 10.77 4.73
CA ARG A 36 -0.97 9.92 4.86
C ARG A 36 -0.55 9.44 3.47
N ALA A 37 0.75 9.43 3.24
CA ALA A 37 1.32 8.89 2.01
C ALA A 37 1.69 7.40 2.21
N ALA A 38 1.94 6.69 1.10
CA ALA A 38 2.33 5.29 1.17
C ALA A 38 3.61 5.10 2.00
N GLU A 39 4.58 6.01 1.88
CA GLU A 39 5.82 5.96 2.66
C GLU A 39 5.55 6.05 4.16
N ASP A 40 4.56 6.83 4.56
CA ASP A 40 4.21 6.97 5.97
C ASP A 40 3.65 5.64 6.51
N ILE A 41 2.87 4.96 5.70
CA ILE A 41 2.31 3.64 6.05
C ILE A 41 3.43 2.62 6.17
N LEU A 42 4.36 2.60 5.20
CA LEU A 42 5.49 1.68 5.23
C LEU A 42 6.37 1.89 6.46
N GLU A 43 6.66 3.16 6.81
CA GLU A 43 7.44 3.45 8.01
C GLU A 43 6.71 3.03 9.28
N ALA A 44 5.41 3.28 9.35
CA ALA A 44 4.62 2.94 10.53
C ALA A 44 4.52 1.43 10.75
N VAL A 45 4.53 0.64 9.68
CA VAL A 45 4.39 -0.82 9.79
C VAL A 45 5.69 -1.54 10.14
N LYS A 46 6.85 -0.92 9.92
CA LYS A 46 8.15 -1.58 10.12
C LYS A 46 8.34 -2.21 11.51
N PRO A 47 8.05 -1.52 12.62
CA PRO A 47 8.21 -2.14 13.94
C PRO A 47 7.35 -3.39 14.10
N PHE A 48 6.14 -3.36 13.55
CA PHE A 48 5.23 -4.50 13.63
C PHE A 48 5.68 -5.67 12.77
N CYS A 49 6.34 -5.37 11.64
CA CYS A 49 6.94 -6.41 10.80
C CYS A 49 8.00 -7.20 11.56
N VAL A 50 8.86 -6.50 12.28
CA VAL A 50 9.88 -7.14 13.12
C VAL A 50 9.25 -7.92 14.26
N GLN A 51 8.26 -7.34 14.92
CA GLN A 51 7.58 -7.95 16.06
C GLN A 51 6.87 -9.26 15.67
N HIS A 52 6.26 -9.31 14.50
CA HIS A 52 5.43 -10.44 14.08
C HIS A 52 6.10 -11.34 13.05
N ASN A 53 7.36 -11.09 12.71
CA ASN A 53 8.12 -11.87 11.73
C ASN A 53 7.42 -11.92 10.37
N VAL A 54 7.04 -10.76 9.88
CA VAL A 54 6.45 -10.60 8.55
C VAL A 54 7.20 -9.54 7.77
N THR A 55 7.03 -9.56 6.45
CA THR A 55 7.56 -8.54 5.56
C THR A 55 6.39 -7.93 4.80
N VAL A 56 6.38 -6.61 4.68
CA VAL A 56 5.38 -5.89 3.88
C VAL A 56 6.08 -5.29 2.68
N THR A 57 5.55 -5.57 1.50
CA THR A 57 6.09 -5.05 0.25
C THR A 57 5.01 -4.32 -0.54
N ILE A 58 5.44 -3.42 -1.40
CA ILE A 58 4.56 -2.76 -2.35
C ILE A 58 5.23 -2.82 -3.72
N ASP A 59 4.50 -3.37 -4.68
CA ASP A 59 4.97 -3.50 -6.06
C ASP A 59 4.04 -2.74 -6.98
N GLU A 60 4.55 -2.33 -8.13
CA GLU A 60 3.70 -1.71 -9.13
C GLU A 60 4.11 -2.15 -10.52
N GLU A 61 3.12 -2.19 -11.43
CA GLU A 61 3.34 -2.53 -12.82
C GLU A 61 2.40 -1.76 -13.73
N MET A 62 2.82 -1.51 -14.93
CA MET A 62 1.95 -0.97 -15.98
C MET A 62 1.15 -2.13 -16.55
N ILE A 63 -0.17 -2.11 -16.38
CA ILE A 63 -1.03 -3.14 -16.95
C ILE A 63 -1.63 -2.72 -18.28
N SER A 64 -1.51 -1.44 -18.63
CA SER A 64 -1.90 -0.91 -19.93
C SER A 64 -1.03 0.32 -20.22
N ILE A 65 -0.65 0.48 -21.49
CA ILE A 65 0.13 1.63 -21.93
C ILE A 65 -0.77 2.70 -22.52
N ASP A 66 -1.83 2.31 -23.21
CA ASP A 66 -2.77 3.23 -23.86
C ASP A 66 -4.21 2.75 -23.66
N PRO A 67 -4.95 3.30 -22.68
CA PRO A 67 -4.52 4.36 -21.75
C PRO A 67 -3.52 3.84 -20.71
N PRO A 68 -2.68 4.74 -20.16
CA PRO A 68 -1.71 4.31 -19.15
C PRO A 68 -2.40 3.99 -17.83
N ILE A 69 -2.25 2.75 -17.37
CA ILE A 69 -2.87 2.26 -16.15
C ILE A 69 -1.81 1.54 -15.33
N ILE A 70 -1.73 1.90 -14.05
CA ILE A 70 -0.79 1.32 -13.09
C ILE A 70 -1.55 0.44 -12.09
N LYS A 71 -1.03 -0.76 -11.85
CA LYS A 71 -1.53 -1.63 -10.79
C LYS A 71 -0.50 -1.66 -9.66
N SER A 72 -0.93 -1.29 -8.45
CA SER A 72 -0.12 -1.38 -7.25
C SER A 72 -0.59 -2.55 -6.41
N THR A 73 0.35 -3.35 -5.90
CA THR A 73 0.02 -4.53 -5.09
C THR A 73 0.78 -4.45 -3.78
N ALA A 74 0.04 -4.41 -2.68
CA ALA A 74 0.59 -4.51 -1.34
C ALA A 74 0.53 -5.97 -0.90
N SER A 75 1.62 -6.45 -0.32
CA SER A 75 1.72 -7.84 0.12
C SER A 75 2.27 -7.91 1.53
N ILE A 76 1.71 -8.80 2.33
CA ILE A 76 2.29 -9.21 3.60
C ILE A 76 2.73 -10.65 3.45
N LEU A 77 4.00 -10.91 3.76
CA LEU A 77 4.64 -12.21 3.61
C LEU A 77 5.04 -12.71 4.98
N ASP A 78 4.70 -13.95 5.28
CA ASP A 78 5.09 -14.56 6.55
C ASP A 78 6.55 -15.03 6.44
N ALA A 79 7.42 -14.54 7.33
CA ALA A 79 8.81 -14.96 7.35
C ALA A 79 8.99 -16.41 7.85
N GLU A 80 7.97 -16.95 8.50
CA GLU A 80 8.01 -18.29 9.10
C GLU A 80 7.31 -19.35 8.26
N SER A 81 6.73 -18.98 7.11
CA SER A 81 6.01 -19.90 6.25
C SER A 81 6.01 -19.37 4.81
N ASP A 82 5.33 -20.06 3.91
CA ASP A 82 5.17 -19.61 2.53
C ASP A 82 3.88 -18.82 2.32
N SER A 83 3.19 -18.47 3.39
CA SER A 83 1.91 -17.76 3.29
C SER A 83 2.10 -16.30 2.91
N ALA A 84 1.19 -15.80 2.10
CA ALA A 84 1.16 -14.40 1.69
C ALA A 84 -0.28 -13.93 1.54
N ILE A 85 -0.52 -12.66 1.86
CA ILE A 85 -1.80 -12.00 1.65
C ILE A 85 -1.53 -10.76 0.82
N ARG A 86 -2.34 -10.55 -0.24
CA ARG A 86 -2.13 -9.44 -1.17
C ARG A 86 -3.42 -8.67 -1.41
N THR A 87 -3.26 -7.37 -1.62
CA THR A 87 -4.33 -6.49 -2.07
C THR A 87 -3.79 -5.61 -3.19
N SER A 88 -4.67 -5.21 -4.10
CA SER A 88 -4.25 -4.41 -5.25
C SER A 88 -5.17 -3.21 -5.46
N ALA A 89 -4.62 -2.17 -6.06
CA ALA A 89 -5.36 -1.01 -6.52
C ALA A 89 -4.93 -0.69 -7.95
N ILE A 90 -5.87 -0.24 -8.76
CA ILE A 90 -5.63 0.10 -10.16
C ILE A 90 -5.93 1.57 -10.34
N VAL A 91 -4.99 2.32 -10.91
CA VAL A 91 -5.10 3.77 -11.09
C VAL A 91 -4.69 4.15 -12.51
N GLY A 92 -5.55 4.92 -13.17
CA GLY A 92 -5.20 5.52 -14.46
C GLY A 92 -4.32 6.75 -14.26
N VAL A 93 -3.38 6.97 -15.19
CA VAL A 93 -2.56 8.18 -15.22
C VAL A 93 -3.32 9.26 -15.97
N ASP A 94 -3.57 10.40 -15.33
CA ASP A 94 -4.28 11.51 -15.95
C ASP A 94 -3.34 12.31 -16.83
N LEU A 95 -3.31 11.97 -18.11
CA LEU A 95 -2.46 12.65 -19.10
C LEU A 95 -2.95 14.05 -19.44
N LEU A 96 -4.21 14.36 -19.12
CA LEU A 96 -4.80 15.66 -19.41
C LEU A 96 -4.60 16.66 -18.28
N SER A 97 -4.05 16.22 -17.16
CA SER A 97 -3.75 17.10 -16.04
C SER A 97 -2.79 18.20 -16.43
N LYS A 98 -3.15 19.44 -16.11
CA LYS A 98 -2.34 20.62 -16.44
C LYS A 98 -1.43 20.97 -15.27
N GLY A 99 -0.28 21.57 -15.60
CA GLY A 99 0.66 22.04 -14.59
C GLY A 99 1.59 20.95 -14.06
N MET A 100 1.55 19.76 -14.62
CA MET A 100 2.43 18.66 -14.25
C MET A 100 3.25 18.19 -15.44
N SER A 101 4.53 17.88 -15.22
CA SER A 101 5.35 17.17 -16.17
C SER A 101 4.91 15.70 -16.27
N MET A 102 5.36 14.99 -17.31
CA MET A 102 5.04 13.56 -17.43
C MET A 102 5.51 12.75 -16.23
N PRO A 103 6.76 12.91 -15.74
CA PRO A 103 7.16 12.19 -14.53
C PRO A 103 6.27 12.50 -13.33
N GLN A 104 5.82 13.75 -13.17
CA GLN A 104 4.92 14.12 -12.09
C GLN A 104 3.56 13.44 -12.19
N LYS A 105 3.03 13.30 -13.41
CA LYS A 105 1.75 12.61 -13.63
C LYS A 105 1.83 11.14 -13.25
N TYR A 106 2.89 10.45 -13.66
CA TYR A 106 3.12 9.05 -13.29
C TYR A 106 3.38 8.90 -11.80
N GLY A 107 4.17 9.81 -11.23
CA GLY A 107 4.45 9.81 -9.79
C GLY A 107 3.19 10.00 -8.94
N ALA A 108 2.31 10.90 -9.35
CA ALA A 108 1.04 11.12 -8.67
C ALA A 108 0.18 9.86 -8.71
N ALA A 109 0.05 9.22 -9.87
CA ALA A 109 -0.71 7.98 -10.01
C ALA A 109 -0.11 6.85 -9.18
N SER A 110 1.22 6.73 -9.19
CA SER A 110 1.94 5.72 -8.41
C SER A 110 1.69 5.88 -6.91
N SER A 111 1.85 7.10 -6.39
CA SER A 111 1.62 7.37 -4.96
C SER A 111 0.18 7.07 -4.57
N TYR A 112 -0.77 7.46 -5.40
CA TYR A 112 -2.18 7.24 -5.17
C TYR A 112 -2.51 5.73 -5.12
N GLY A 113 -2.02 4.99 -6.12
CA GLY A 113 -2.24 3.55 -6.20
C GLY A 113 -1.66 2.79 -5.03
N LYS A 114 -0.44 3.12 -4.64
CA LYS A 114 0.22 2.48 -3.49
C LYS A 114 -0.54 2.72 -2.20
N LYS A 115 -1.00 3.95 -1.97
CA LYS A 115 -1.80 4.28 -0.80
C LYS A 115 -3.09 3.47 -0.77
N TYR A 116 -3.81 3.40 -1.88
CA TYR A 116 -5.07 2.65 -1.95
C TYR A 116 -4.85 1.15 -1.83
N ALA A 117 -3.76 0.60 -2.35
CA ALA A 117 -3.44 -0.80 -2.17
C ALA A 117 -3.31 -1.15 -0.69
N PHE A 118 -2.69 -0.28 0.11
CA PHE A 118 -2.60 -0.49 1.56
C PHE A 118 -3.93 -0.37 2.26
N GLN A 119 -4.86 0.44 1.74
CA GLN A 119 -6.15 0.68 2.37
C GLN A 119 -7.24 -0.28 1.89
N GLU A 120 -7.00 -1.00 0.80
CA GLU A 120 -7.99 -1.91 0.22
C GLU A 120 -8.38 -2.98 1.22
N ARG A 121 -9.69 -3.16 1.43
CA ARG A 121 -10.23 -4.12 2.40
C ARG A 121 -9.66 -3.94 3.81
N SER A 122 -9.30 -2.71 4.15
CA SER A 122 -8.65 -2.41 5.44
C SER A 122 -7.38 -3.25 5.64
N PHE A 123 -6.58 -3.42 4.58
CA PHE A 123 -5.42 -4.30 4.59
C PHE A 123 -4.46 -3.96 5.72
N ILE A 124 -4.02 -2.71 5.81
CA ILE A 124 -3.14 -2.28 6.89
C ILE A 124 -3.71 -1.10 7.67
N CYS A 125 -4.35 -0.17 7.01
CA CYS A 125 -4.90 1.01 7.71
C CYS A 125 -6.37 1.16 7.39
#